data_dba9d8f7ac2765f9082ede8855b2778d
#
_entry.id   dba9d8f7ac2765f9082ede8855b2778d
#
_cell.length_a   1.000
_cell.length_b   1.000
_cell.length_c   1.000
_cell.angle_alpha   90.00
_cell.angle_beta   90.00
_cell.angle_gamma   90.00
#
_symmetry.space_group_name_H-M   'P 1'
#
loop_
_entity.id
_entity.type
_entity.pdbx_description
1 polymer ?
#
loop_
_entity_poly.entity_id
_entity_poly.type
_entity_poly.pdbx_seq_one_letter_code
_entity_poly.pdbx_strand_id
1 'polypeptide(L)'
;TDALFETISGFTTTGASILSEVEGLSQSIMFWRCFTHWIGGMGVLVFLLAVIPLTGGSNINLMKAESPGPSVGKLVPKIRYTARILYIIYFGMTVLQTILLLFGGMTFLDALNTAMGTAGTGGFGIRNDSFTSFSPYIQWVVTIFMILFGVNFNAYYLIVLRQFKKAVKVEEVRCYFGIILAATAIIFVNIYSHLAKSR
;
A
#
# COMPACT_ATOMS: atom_id res chain seq x y z
N THR A 1 16.77 -2.99 -19.90
CA THR A 1 16.45 -1.64 -19.37
C THR A 1 15.04 -1.63 -18.78
N ASP A 2 14.03 -2.07 -19.54
CA ASP A 2 12.61 -1.97 -19.16
C ASP A 2 12.25 -2.88 -17.97
N ALA A 3 12.74 -4.13 -17.96
CA ALA A 3 12.56 -5.03 -16.84
C ALA A 3 13.18 -4.49 -15.53
N LEU A 4 14.33 -3.81 -15.63
CA LEU A 4 14.96 -3.18 -14.48
C LEU A 4 14.13 -2.00 -13.98
N PHE A 5 13.62 -1.16 -14.88
CA PHE A 5 12.73 -0.04 -14.52
C PHE A 5 11.47 -0.53 -13.81
N GLU A 6 10.76 -1.51 -14.37
CA GLU A 6 9.55 -2.08 -13.79
C GLU A 6 9.82 -2.69 -12.41
N THR A 7 10.96 -3.41 -12.26
CA THR A 7 11.32 -4.02 -10.97
C THR A 7 11.66 -2.96 -9.92
N ILE A 8 12.41 -1.92 -10.27
CA ILE A 8 12.73 -0.81 -9.37
C ILE A 8 11.44 -0.08 -9.00
N SER A 9 10.60 0.25 -9.97
CA SER A 9 9.30 0.90 -9.75
C SER A 9 8.40 0.05 -8.83
N GLY A 10 8.45 -1.27 -8.97
CA GLY A 10 7.76 -2.18 -8.06
C GLY A 10 8.28 -2.06 -6.64
N PHE A 11 9.55 -2.35 -6.39
CA PHE A 11 10.13 -2.36 -5.04
C PHE A 11 10.15 -1.00 -4.35
N THR A 12 10.24 0.09 -5.10
CA THR A 12 10.17 1.46 -4.54
C THR A 12 8.74 1.96 -4.36
N THR A 13 7.75 1.13 -4.72
CA THR A 13 6.32 1.48 -4.68
C THR A 13 5.95 2.74 -5.47
N THR A 14 6.76 3.07 -6.48
CA THR A 14 6.50 4.23 -7.34
C THR A 14 5.27 4.03 -8.21
N GLY A 15 5.03 2.79 -8.69
CA GLY A 15 3.87 2.45 -9.53
C GLY A 15 3.95 3.00 -10.96
N ALA A 16 5.06 3.61 -11.35
CA ALA A 16 5.29 4.04 -12.72
C ALA A 16 5.60 2.85 -13.62
N SER A 17 5.08 2.85 -14.84
CA SER A 17 5.36 1.83 -15.87
C SER A 17 5.95 2.47 -17.12
N ILE A 18 6.95 1.82 -17.68
CA ILE A 18 7.52 2.17 -18.98
C ILE A 18 6.84 1.39 -20.11
N LEU A 19 6.04 0.37 -19.75
CA LEU A 19 5.35 -0.47 -20.72
C LEU A 19 4.17 0.30 -21.33
N SER A 20 4.12 0.31 -22.64
CA SER A 20 2.99 0.90 -23.40
C SER A 20 1.73 0.06 -23.27
N GLU A 21 1.86 -1.25 -23.07
CA GLU A 21 0.77 -2.18 -22.90
C GLU A 21 1.10 -3.18 -21.80
N VAL A 22 0.26 -3.24 -20.77
CA VAL A 22 0.42 -4.18 -19.64
C VAL A 22 -0.47 -5.41 -19.78
N GLU A 23 -1.56 -5.33 -20.53
CA GLU A 23 -2.52 -6.42 -20.70
C GLU A 23 -1.97 -7.59 -21.53
N GLY A 24 -0.98 -7.30 -22.41
CA GLY A 24 -0.26 -8.32 -23.17
C GLY A 24 0.78 -9.12 -22.37
N LEU A 25 1.03 -8.76 -21.12
CA LEU A 25 1.99 -9.47 -20.27
C LEU A 25 1.48 -10.85 -19.89
N SER A 26 2.41 -11.84 -19.79
CA SER A 26 2.05 -13.12 -19.20
C SER A 26 1.61 -12.97 -17.74
N GLN A 27 0.68 -13.81 -17.30
CA GLN A 27 0.17 -13.77 -15.92
C GLN A 27 1.29 -13.88 -14.87
N SER A 28 2.35 -14.62 -15.16
CA SER A 28 3.51 -14.76 -14.26
C SER A 28 4.28 -13.45 -14.11
N ILE A 29 4.47 -12.70 -15.19
CA ILE A 29 5.15 -11.40 -15.16
C ILE A 29 4.26 -10.38 -14.46
N MET A 30 2.96 -10.38 -14.72
CA MET A 30 2.00 -9.51 -14.06
C MET A 30 1.97 -9.77 -12.56
N PHE A 31 1.92 -11.04 -12.15
CA PHE A 31 2.00 -11.42 -10.73
C PHE A 31 3.31 -10.95 -10.09
N TRP A 32 4.46 -11.21 -10.73
CA TRP A 32 5.76 -10.76 -10.22
C TRP A 32 5.82 -9.25 -10.04
N ARG A 33 5.31 -8.49 -10.99
CA ARG A 33 5.24 -7.02 -10.97
C ARG A 33 4.43 -6.52 -9.78
N CYS A 34 3.23 -7.07 -9.55
CA CYS A 34 2.39 -6.71 -8.41
C CYS A 34 2.97 -7.21 -7.08
N PHE A 35 3.63 -8.36 -7.08
CA PHE A 35 4.25 -8.94 -5.89
C PHE A 35 5.48 -8.12 -5.42
N THR A 36 6.33 -7.65 -6.35
CA THR A 36 7.43 -6.74 -5.99
C THR A 36 6.89 -5.46 -5.35
N HIS A 37 5.78 -4.93 -5.86
CA HIS A 37 5.11 -3.77 -5.30
C HIS A 37 4.56 -4.04 -3.89
N TRP A 38 3.98 -5.20 -3.69
CA TRP A 38 3.48 -5.64 -2.38
C TRP A 38 4.61 -5.77 -1.34
N ILE A 39 5.75 -6.37 -1.71
CA ILE A 39 6.93 -6.45 -0.84
C ILE A 39 7.46 -5.04 -0.53
N GLY A 40 7.52 -4.18 -1.54
CA GLY A 40 7.95 -2.79 -1.39
C GLY A 40 7.09 -2.00 -0.40
N GLY A 41 5.77 -2.22 -0.40
CA GLY A 41 4.81 -1.47 0.43
C GLY A 41 5.02 -1.59 1.93
N MET A 42 5.56 -2.72 2.41
CA MET A 42 5.98 -2.87 3.82
C MET A 42 7.45 -2.58 4.07
N GLY A 43 8.20 -2.26 3.01
CA GLY A 43 9.63 -2.12 3.06
C GLY A 43 10.36 -3.48 3.06
N VAL A 44 11.18 -3.69 2.05
CA VAL A 44 11.93 -4.95 1.85
C VAL A 44 12.76 -5.33 3.08
N LEU A 45 13.35 -4.35 3.77
CA LEU A 45 14.16 -4.61 4.97
C LEU A 45 13.31 -5.02 6.17
N VAL A 46 12.12 -4.44 6.36
CA VAL A 46 11.21 -4.87 7.42
C VAL A 46 10.73 -6.30 7.16
N PHE A 47 10.49 -6.66 5.89
CA PHE A 47 10.20 -8.04 5.49
C PHE A 47 11.34 -8.98 5.85
N LEU A 48 12.56 -8.67 5.46
CA LEU A 48 13.74 -9.47 5.76
C LEU A 48 13.93 -9.65 7.28
N LEU A 49 13.71 -8.59 8.06
CA LEU A 49 13.80 -8.65 9.52
C LEU A 49 12.71 -9.49 10.18
N ALA A 50 11.53 -9.58 9.58
CA ALA A 50 10.45 -10.42 10.07
C ALA A 50 10.69 -11.91 9.79
N VAL A 51 11.30 -12.23 8.64
CA VAL A 51 11.49 -13.60 8.13
C VAL A 51 12.83 -14.20 8.54
N ILE A 52 13.92 -13.43 8.45
CA ILE A 52 15.26 -13.95 8.74
C ILE A 52 15.54 -13.95 10.24
N PRO A 53 15.92 -15.08 10.85
CA PRO A 53 16.37 -15.11 12.22
C PRO A 53 17.72 -14.37 12.34
N LEU A 54 17.73 -13.21 13.00
CA LEU A 54 18.93 -12.44 13.20
C LEU A 54 19.87 -13.12 14.18
N THR A 55 20.93 -13.70 13.69
CA THR A 55 22.09 -14.09 14.47
C THR A 55 23.02 -12.87 14.56
N GLY A 56 22.96 -12.12 15.68
CA GLY A 56 23.95 -11.10 16.01
C GLY A 56 23.60 -9.64 15.71
N GLY A 57 23.76 -8.85 16.68
CA GLY A 57 23.62 -7.44 17.02
C GLY A 57 23.81 -6.28 16.03
N SER A 58 24.11 -6.48 14.75
CA SER A 58 24.46 -5.39 13.82
C SER A 58 23.29 -4.78 13.03
N ASN A 59 22.12 -5.41 13.06
CA ASN A 59 21.02 -5.07 12.14
C ASN A 59 20.09 -3.95 12.61
N ILE A 60 20.30 -3.41 13.82
CA ILE A 60 19.50 -2.31 14.38
C ILE A 60 19.68 -1.01 13.59
N ASN A 61 20.87 -0.80 13.08
CA ASN A 61 21.21 0.41 12.32
C ASN A 61 20.57 0.41 10.92
N LEU A 62 20.40 -0.77 10.30
CA LEU A 62 19.68 -0.91 9.04
C LEU A 62 18.18 -0.62 9.21
N MET A 63 17.58 -1.08 10.31
CA MET A 63 16.17 -0.77 10.61
C MET A 63 15.92 0.71 10.86
N LYS A 64 16.89 1.42 11.46
CA LYS A 64 16.78 2.86 11.67
C LYS A 64 16.77 3.66 10.36
N ALA A 65 17.46 3.14 9.35
CA ALA A 65 17.56 3.80 8.05
C ALA A 65 16.28 3.69 7.20
N GLU A 66 15.50 2.63 7.38
CA GLU A 66 14.30 2.38 6.55
C GLU A 66 12.97 2.44 7.30
N SER A 67 12.97 2.62 8.61
CA SER A 67 11.71 2.82 9.33
C SER A 67 11.25 4.27 9.17
N PRO A 68 10.18 4.55 8.43
CA PRO A 68 9.62 5.90 8.37
C PRO A 68 8.99 6.25 9.72
N GLY A 69 9.71 7.02 10.55
CA GLY A 69 9.18 7.55 11.81
C GLY A 69 10.24 7.92 12.85
N PRO A 70 10.03 9.00 13.62
CA PRO A 70 11.05 9.63 14.46
C PRO A 70 11.36 8.96 15.81
N SER A 71 10.86 7.77 16.13
CA SER A 71 11.07 7.16 17.45
C SER A 71 11.41 5.67 17.41
N VAL A 72 12.68 5.37 17.10
CA VAL A 72 13.24 4.03 17.36
C VAL A 72 14.00 4.06 18.68
N GLY A 73 13.26 4.12 19.79
CA GLY A 73 13.81 4.03 21.14
C GLY A 73 13.88 2.59 21.64
N LYS A 74 15.11 2.13 21.96
CA LYS A 74 15.48 1.06 22.95
C LYS A 74 14.66 -0.25 22.99
N LEU A 75 14.47 -1.03 21.85
CA LEU A 75 13.64 -2.22 21.95
C LEU A 75 13.97 -3.36 20.94
N VAL A 76 15.18 -3.92 21.00
CA VAL A 76 15.61 -4.99 20.07
C VAL A 76 14.73 -6.26 20.08
N PRO A 77 14.27 -6.81 21.20
CA PRO A 77 13.39 -7.98 21.19
C PRO A 77 11.95 -7.63 20.76
N LYS A 78 11.49 -6.42 21.07
CA LYS A 78 10.15 -5.93 20.73
C LYS A 78 10.00 -5.57 19.24
N ILE A 79 11.09 -5.23 18.57
CA ILE A 79 11.06 -4.83 17.15
C ILE A 79 10.57 -5.98 16.26
N ARG A 80 11.07 -7.21 16.46
CA ARG A 80 10.57 -8.39 15.72
C ARG A 80 9.10 -8.66 15.97
N TYR A 81 8.69 -8.55 17.22
CA TYR A 81 7.28 -8.77 17.57
C TYR A 81 6.40 -7.72 16.92
N THR A 82 6.80 -6.45 16.97
CA THR A 82 6.10 -5.37 16.28
C THR A 82 6.06 -5.57 14.77
N ALA A 83 7.19 -5.89 14.14
CA ALA A 83 7.25 -6.17 12.71
C ALA A 83 6.31 -7.32 12.30
N ARG A 84 6.28 -8.42 13.06
CA ARG A 84 5.35 -9.52 12.80
C ARG A 84 3.88 -9.09 12.86
N ILE A 85 3.51 -8.32 13.87
CA ILE A 85 2.13 -7.81 13.98
C ILE A 85 1.79 -6.94 12.78
N LEU A 86 2.67 -6.02 12.39
CA LEU A 86 2.46 -5.15 11.23
C LEU A 86 2.30 -5.95 9.94
N TYR A 87 3.13 -7.01 9.75
CA TYR A 87 2.99 -7.91 8.60
C TYR A 87 1.68 -8.69 8.61
N ILE A 88 1.25 -9.19 9.78
CA ILE A 88 -0.03 -9.88 9.90
C ILE A 88 -1.18 -8.94 9.53
N ILE A 89 -1.13 -7.68 9.97
CA ILE A 89 -2.14 -6.67 9.62
C ILE A 89 -2.12 -6.41 8.11
N TYR A 90 -0.94 -6.17 7.54
CA TYR A 90 -0.76 -5.90 6.12
C TYR A 90 -1.27 -7.05 5.25
N PHE A 91 -0.86 -8.27 5.57
CA PHE A 91 -1.31 -9.48 4.90
C PHE A 91 -2.83 -9.68 5.05
N GLY A 92 -3.35 -9.50 6.26
CA GLY A 92 -4.78 -9.61 6.54
C GLY A 92 -5.62 -8.60 5.74
N MET A 93 -5.14 -7.36 5.63
CA MET A 93 -5.78 -6.34 4.79
C MET A 93 -5.73 -6.72 3.31
N THR A 94 -4.61 -7.25 2.82
CA THR A 94 -4.48 -7.71 1.44
C THR A 94 -5.45 -8.85 1.13
N VAL A 95 -5.56 -9.84 2.03
CA VAL A 95 -6.51 -10.96 1.89
C VAL A 95 -7.95 -10.44 1.91
N LEU A 96 -8.28 -9.56 2.85
CA LEU A 96 -9.62 -8.98 2.94
C LEU A 96 -9.99 -8.22 1.65
N GLN A 97 -9.08 -7.42 1.13
CA GLN A 97 -9.28 -6.72 -0.13
C GLN A 97 -9.48 -7.69 -1.29
N THR A 98 -8.65 -8.73 -1.39
CA THR A 98 -8.79 -9.76 -2.42
C THR A 98 -10.18 -10.40 -2.38
N ILE A 99 -10.68 -10.75 -1.19
CA ILE A 99 -12.03 -11.32 -1.01
C ILE A 99 -13.10 -10.33 -1.50
N LEU A 100 -13.01 -9.06 -1.12
CA LEU A 100 -13.97 -8.05 -1.55
C LEU A 100 -13.95 -7.84 -3.08
N LEU A 101 -12.77 -7.88 -3.70
CA LEU A 101 -12.64 -7.77 -5.16
C LEU A 101 -13.23 -8.99 -5.89
N LEU A 102 -13.11 -10.19 -5.31
CA LEU A 102 -13.79 -11.40 -5.81
C LEU A 102 -15.32 -11.24 -5.79
N PHE A 103 -15.88 -10.68 -4.72
CA PHE A 103 -17.30 -10.34 -4.67
C PHE A 103 -17.71 -9.30 -5.72
N GLY A 104 -16.76 -8.46 -6.17
CA GLY A 104 -16.94 -7.53 -7.29
C GLY A 104 -16.95 -8.19 -8.68
N GLY A 105 -16.71 -9.50 -8.78
CA GLY A 105 -16.70 -10.25 -10.02
C GLY A 105 -15.32 -10.31 -10.71
N MET A 106 -14.24 -9.95 -10.04
CA MET A 106 -12.87 -10.12 -10.58
C MET A 106 -12.46 -11.59 -10.54
N THR A 107 -11.60 -12.01 -11.48
CA THR A 107 -10.93 -13.32 -11.38
C THR A 107 -10.00 -13.37 -10.17
N PHE A 108 -9.69 -14.55 -9.65
CA PHE A 108 -8.83 -14.68 -8.48
C PHE A 108 -7.46 -14.03 -8.67
N LEU A 109 -6.83 -14.24 -9.84
CA LEU A 109 -5.51 -13.66 -10.13
C LEU A 109 -5.58 -12.13 -10.28
N ASP A 110 -6.61 -11.61 -10.93
CA ASP A 110 -6.79 -10.17 -11.07
C ASP A 110 -7.06 -9.51 -9.71
N ALA A 111 -7.91 -10.12 -8.87
CA ALA A 111 -8.19 -9.63 -7.54
C ALA A 111 -6.94 -9.62 -6.66
N LEU A 112 -6.13 -10.68 -6.72
CA LEU A 112 -4.88 -10.80 -5.97
C LEU A 112 -3.85 -9.76 -6.45
N ASN A 113 -3.63 -9.65 -7.75
CA ASN A 113 -2.72 -8.68 -8.35
C ASN A 113 -3.15 -7.24 -8.02
N THR A 114 -4.44 -6.95 -8.12
CA THR A 114 -5.00 -5.64 -7.76
C THR A 114 -4.81 -5.33 -6.27
N ALA A 115 -5.05 -6.30 -5.39
CA ALA A 115 -4.85 -6.11 -3.96
C ALA A 115 -3.37 -5.87 -3.63
N MET A 116 -2.45 -6.58 -4.26
CA MET A 116 -1.00 -6.37 -4.12
C MET A 116 -0.56 -4.98 -4.61
N GLY A 117 -1.05 -4.56 -5.79
CA GLY A 117 -0.77 -3.24 -6.35
C GLY A 117 -1.35 -2.10 -5.51
N THR A 118 -2.51 -2.32 -4.89
CA THR A 118 -3.13 -1.36 -3.97
C THR A 118 -2.34 -1.25 -2.67
N ALA A 119 -1.88 -2.38 -2.13
CA ALA A 119 -1.18 -2.44 -0.85
C ALA A 119 0.14 -1.64 -0.85
N GLY A 120 0.84 -1.60 -1.98
CA GLY A 120 2.02 -0.74 -2.14
C GLY A 120 1.71 0.75 -2.29
N THR A 121 0.44 1.14 -2.37
CA THR A 121 -0.06 2.52 -2.55
C THR A 121 0.45 3.25 -3.80
N GLY A 122 1.08 2.54 -4.74
CA GLY A 122 1.60 3.11 -5.99
C GLY A 122 0.64 2.97 -7.18
N GLY A 123 -0.41 2.13 -7.06
CA GLY A 123 -1.41 1.97 -8.10
C GLY A 123 -0.95 1.15 -9.31
N PHE A 124 0.00 0.23 -9.14
CA PHE A 124 0.36 -0.74 -10.16
C PHE A 124 -0.87 -1.51 -10.62
N GLY A 125 -1.42 -1.12 -11.75
CA GLY A 125 -2.63 -1.71 -12.32
C GLY A 125 -2.34 -2.92 -13.19
N ILE A 126 -3.40 -3.71 -13.42
CA ILE A 126 -3.41 -4.86 -14.34
C ILE A 126 -3.94 -4.48 -15.73
N ARG A 127 -4.39 -3.24 -15.90
CA ARG A 127 -4.95 -2.70 -17.15
C ARG A 127 -4.33 -1.34 -17.47
N ASN A 128 -4.32 -1.02 -18.77
CA ASN A 128 -3.81 0.25 -19.27
C ASN A 128 -4.71 1.42 -18.88
N ASP A 129 -6.02 1.22 -18.82
CA ASP A 129 -7.03 2.20 -18.43
C ASP A 129 -7.21 2.33 -16.90
N SER A 130 -6.30 1.69 -16.12
CA SER A 130 -6.35 1.64 -14.67
C SER A 130 -7.65 1.00 -14.16
N PHE A 131 -8.53 1.73 -13.51
CA PHE A 131 -9.79 1.22 -12.96
C PHE A 131 -11.05 1.73 -13.69
N THR A 132 -10.89 2.42 -14.82
CA THR A 132 -12.01 3.07 -15.52
C THR A 132 -13.03 2.05 -16.03
N SER A 133 -12.59 0.89 -16.52
CA SER A 133 -13.45 -0.18 -17.04
C SER A 133 -14.08 -1.07 -15.97
N PHE A 134 -13.65 -0.94 -14.71
CA PHE A 134 -14.21 -1.73 -13.63
C PHE A 134 -15.49 -1.11 -13.04
N SER A 135 -16.31 -1.96 -12.41
CA SER A 135 -17.53 -1.51 -11.74
C SER A 135 -17.24 -0.46 -10.65
N PRO A 136 -18.19 0.46 -10.37
CA PRO A 136 -18.04 1.43 -9.28
C PRO A 136 -17.74 0.79 -7.93
N TYR A 137 -18.24 -0.42 -7.69
CA TYR A 137 -17.95 -1.18 -6.47
C TYR A 137 -16.44 -1.46 -6.33
N ILE A 138 -15.81 -1.98 -7.40
CA ILE A 138 -14.37 -2.28 -7.41
C ILE A 138 -13.57 -1.00 -7.21
N GLN A 139 -13.94 0.08 -7.90
CA GLN A 139 -13.28 1.39 -7.77
C GLN A 139 -13.32 1.90 -6.33
N TRP A 140 -14.46 1.79 -5.65
CA TRP A 140 -14.58 2.17 -4.25
C TRP A 140 -13.78 1.28 -3.31
N VAL A 141 -13.81 -0.04 -3.50
CA VAL A 141 -13.00 -0.97 -2.70
C VAL A 141 -11.52 -0.61 -2.80
N VAL A 142 -11.01 -0.44 -4.02
CA VAL A 142 -9.59 -0.07 -4.24
C VAL A 142 -9.27 1.28 -3.61
N THR A 143 -10.11 2.30 -3.79
CA THR A 143 -9.90 3.62 -3.23
C THR A 143 -9.83 3.59 -1.70
N ILE A 144 -10.77 2.91 -1.05
CA ILE A 144 -10.81 2.80 0.42
C ILE A 144 -9.56 2.07 0.93
N PHE A 145 -9.19 0.95 0.30
CA PHE A 145 -8.01 0.20 0.72
C PHE A 145 -6.71 0.95 0.45
N MET A 146 -6.60 1.70 -0.64
CA MET A 146 -5.44 2.56 -0.89
C MET A 146 -5.29 3.62 0.20
N ILE A 147 -6.38 4.24 0.65
CA ILE A 147 -6.37 5.15 1.79
C ILE A 147 -5.93 4.41 3.07
N LEU A 148 -6.48 3.22 3.32
CA LEU A 148 -6.13 2.44 4.51
C LEU A 148 -4.66 2.01 4.50
N PHE A 149 -4.13 1.52 3.40
CA PHE A 149 -2.71 1.16 3.30
C PHE A 149 -1.76 2.36 3.43
N GLY A 150 -2.20 3.56 3.07
CA GLY A 150 -1.43 4.79 3.25
C GLY A 150 -1.39 5.33 4.68
N VAL A 151 -2.22 4.81 5.59
CA VAL A 151 -2.16 5.19 7.02
C VAL A 151 -0.88 4.66 7.66
N ASN A 152 -0.24 5.47 8.50
CA ASN A 152 0.90 5.02 9.28
C ASN A 152 0.58 3.74 10.07
N PHE A 153 1.34 2.68 9.78
CA PHE A 153 1.11 1.35 10.37
C PHE A 153 1.27 1.30 11.90
N ASN A 154 1.97 2.25 12.50
CA ASN A 154 2.03 2.39 13.96
C ASN A 154 0.63 2.66 14.56
N ALA A 155 -0.24 3.35 13.84
CA ALA A 155 -1.62 3.55 14.29
C ALA A 155 -2.39 2.23 14.38
N TYR A 156 -2.23 1.33 13.40
CA TYR A 156 -2.81 -0.01 13.46
C TYR A 156 -2.28 -0.84 14.62
N TYR A 157 -0.96 -0.74 14.90
CA TYR A 157 -0.36 -1.38 16.07
C TYR A 157 -1.00 -0.89 17.37
N LEU A 158 -1.23 0.43 17.51
CA LEU A 158 -1.91 1.00 18.66
C LEU A 158 -3.38 0.56 18.77
N ILE A 159 -4.06 0.39 17.63
CA ILE A 159 -5.43 -0.14 17.59
C ILE A 159 -5.48 -1.58 18.08
N VAL A 160 -4.55 -2.44 17.65
CA VAL A 160 -4.43 -3.84 18.12
C VAL A 160 -4.18 -3.88 19.63
N LEU A 161 -3.40 -2.95 20.17
CA LEU A 161 -3.17 -2.79 21.61
C LEU A 161 -4.37 -2.14 22.35
N ARG A 162 -5.51 -1.95 21.68
CA ARG A 162 -6.73 -1.30 22.23
C ARG A 162 -6.51 0.14 22.71
N GLN A 163 -5.48 0.82 22.21
CA GLN A 163 -5.17 2.21 22.55
C GLN A 163 -5.74 3.20 21.51
N PHE A 164 -7.02 3.09 21.18
CA PHE A 164 -7.69 3.86 20.13
C PHE A 164 -7.49 5.38 20.26
N LYS A 165 -7.58 5.91 21.50
CA LYS A 165 -7.38 7.36 21.75
C LYS A 165 -5.98 7.83 21.36
N LYS A 166 -4.96 6.98 21.50
CA LYS A 166 -3.60 7.32 21.09
C LYS A 166 -3.41 7.19 19.58
N ALA A 167 -4.01 6.18 18.95
CA ALA A 167 -3.94 5.99 17.52
C ALA A 167 -4.49 7.20 16.74
N VAL A 168 -5.64 7.74 17.15
CA VAL A 168 -6.23 8.94 16.51
C VAL A 168 -5.45 10.23 16.81
N LYS A 169 -4.70 10.26 17.92
CA LYS A 169 -3.87 11.41 18.29
C LYS A 169 -2.51 11.45 17.60
N VAL A 170 -2.14 10.41 16.83
CA VAL A 170 -0.91 10.41 16.04
C VAL A 170 -0.99 11.56 15.03
N GLU A 171 -0.07 12.50 15.08
CA GLU A 171 -0.08 13.71 14.26
C GLU A 171 -0.05 13.38 12.77
N GLU A 172 0.74 12.38 12.38
CA GLU A 172 0.86 11.92 11.00
C GLU A 172 -0.49 11.44 10.45
N VAL A 173 -1.28 10.70 11.24
CA VAL A 173 -2.62 10.23 10.84
C VAL A 173 -3.56 11.41 10.63
N ARG A 174 -3.53 12.40 11.50
CA ARG A 174 -4.37 13.59 11.39
C ARG A 174 -4.00 14.43 10.18
N CYS A 175 -2.70 14.64 9.96
CA CYS A 175 -2.21 15.36 8.78
C CYS A 175 -2.57 14.62 7.49
N TYR A 176 -2.41 13.30 7.45
CA TYR A 176 -2.74 12.48 6.29
C TYR A 176 -4.20 12.64 5.88
N PHE A 177 -5.14 12.44 6.80
CA PHE A 177 -6.57 12.64 6.50
C PHE A 177 -6.90 14.09 6.19
N GLY A 178 -6.24 15.06 6.84
CA GLY A 178 -6.40 16.47 6.54
C GLY A 178 -6.01 16.81 5.10
N ILE A 179 -4.88 16.28 4.62
CA ILE A 179 -4.41 16.48 3.25
C ILE A 179 -5.38 15.84 2.25
N ILE A 180 -5.83 14.60 2.50
CA ILE A 180 -6.80 13.93 1.62
C ILE A 180 -8.09 14.73 1.52
N LEU A 181 -8.65 15.19 2.64
CA LEU A 181 -9.88 15.96 2.65
C LEU A 181 -9.70 17.31 1.93
N ALA A 182 -8.60 18.00 2.17
CA ALA A 182 -8.31 19.28 1.51
C ALA A 182 -8.15 19.09 -0.01
N ALA A 183 -7.38 18.10 -0.45
CA ALA A 183 -7.20 17.80 -1.87
C ALA A 183 -8.53 17.42 -2.54
N THR A 184 -9.32 16.57 -1.89
CA THR A 184 -10.64 16.16 -2.40
C THR A 184 -11.58 17.37 -2.52
N ALA A 185 -11.60 18.26 -1.53
CA ALA A 185 -12.42 19.47 -1.57
C ALA A 185 -11.99 20.42 -2.71
N ILE A 186 -10.69 20.63 -2.89
CA ILE A 186 -10.16 21.48 -3.97
C ILE A 186 -10.54 20.92 -5.35
N ILE A 187 -10.34 19.61 -5.55
CA ILE A 187 -10.68 18.93 -6.80
C ILE A 187 -12.20 19.02 -7.07
N PHE A 188 -13.01 18.74 -6.04
CA PHE A 188 -14.47 18.81 -6.14
C PHE A 188 -14.95 20.21 -6.57
N VAL A 189 -14.46 21.25 -5.90
CA VAL A 189 -14.80 22.66 -6.24
C VAL A 189 -14.38 23.00 -7.67
N ASN A 190 -13.19 22.55 -8.08
CA ASN A 190 -12.69 22.80 -9.44
C ASN A 190 -13.58 22.15 -10.49
N ILE A 191 -13.90 20.86 -10.33
CA ILE A 191 -14.77 20.12 -11.25
C ILE A 191 -16.16 20.75 -11.30
N TYR A 192 -16.73 21.07 -10.12
CA TYR A 192 -18.06 21.69 -10.04
C TYR A 192 -18.11 23.04 -10.75
N SER A 193 -17.07 23.87 -10.60
CA SER A 193 -16.97 25.15 -11.27
C SER A 193 -16.87 25.03 -12.80
N HIS A 194 -16.16 24.01 -13.29
CA HIS A 194 -16.09 23.72 -14.73
C HIS A 194 -17.42 23.23 -15.29
N LEU A 195 -18.11 22.34 -14.60
CA LEU A 195 -19.43 21.85 -15.00
C LEU A 195 -20.50 22.94 -14.98
N ALA A 196 -20.43 23.87 -14.02
CA ALA A 196 -21.33 25.02 -13.93
C ALA A 196 -21.14 26.06 -15.04
N LYS A 197 -19.91 26.18 -15.57
CA LYS A 197 -19.61 27.07 -16.70
C LYS A 197 -19.95 26.49 -18.07
N SER A 198 -20.11 25.16 -18.14
CA SER A 198 -20.42 24.41 -19.37
C SER A 198 -21.93 24.25 -19.62
N ARG A 199 -22.78 24.73 -18.71
CA ARG A 199 -24.23 24.84 -18.84
C ARG A 199 -24.63 26.28 -19.07
#